data_6e4df385fa51aee02122d78f87f0ddb6
#
_entry.id   6e4df385fa51aee02122d78f87f0ddb6
#
_cell.length_a   1.000
_cell.length_b   1.000
_cell.length_c   1.000
_cell.angle_alpha   90.00
_cell.angle_beta   90.00
_cell.angle_gamma   90.00
#
_symmetry.space_group_name_H-M   'P 1'
#
loop_
_entity.id
_entity.type
_entity.pdbx_description
1 polymer ?
#
loop_
_entity_poly.entity_id
_entity_poly.type
_entity_poly.pdbx_seq_one_letter_code
_entity_poly.pdbx_strand_id
1 'polypeptide(L)'
;MYFMTTILVIHAKPLTERKAYMEELLKDFTGKVDYILDADRDELTDEMLAEFFKPGCEVDKKSNAASCAIKHLLACRYIVEHDLEGALILEDDIELHDRFFEKFERSMQEYRQRYSHLPILISYEDSSLQFVPRSQRVKGQWLYESPLNRVRFTGAYYLNRAAAEAIWKDVQENKCDISVDHYQVKLYREGKIQILWCEPPLATQGSFTGRFSSSIGRIRKFEAIRWKLKYAYKRLLYWLR
;
A
#
# COMPACT_ATOMS: atom_id res chain seq x y z
N MET A 1 -2.30 -17.38 -19.23
CA MET A 1 -3.60 -16.90 -18.73
C MET A 1 -3.27 -15.84 -17.70
N TYR A 2 -3.47 -14.57 -18.01
CA TYR A 2 -3.27 -13.49 -17.05
C TYR A 2 -4.40 -13.59 -16.02
N PHE A 3 -4.08 -13.80 -14.76
CA PHE A 3 -5.06 -13.67 -13.70
C PHE A 3 -5.50 -12.21 -13.64
N MET A 4 -6.78 -11.97 -13.83
CA MET A 4 -7.34 -10.62 -13.71
C MET A 4 -7.42 -10.25 -12.22
N THR A 5 -6.30 -9.74 -11.68
CA THR A 5 -6.29 -9.16 -10.34
C THR A 5 -7.16 -7.90 -10.36
N THR A 6 -8.05 -7.74 -9.40
CA THR A 6 -8.75 -6.47 -9.20
C THR A 6 -7.78 -5.43 -8.67
N ILE A 7 -7.84 -4.20 -9.19
CA ILE A 7 -7.14 -3.04 -8.63
C ILE A 7 -8.16 -2.23 -7.81
N LEU A 8 -7.81 -1.89 -6.58
CA LEU A 8 -8.56 -0.97 -5.73
C LEU A 8 -7.73 0.31 -5.56
N VAL A 9 -8.28 1.43 -6.03
CA VAL A 9 -7.60 2.73 -5.93
C VAL A 9 -8.14 3.48 -4.71
N ILE A 10 -7.25 3.79 -3.77
CA ILE A 10 -7.54 4.66 -2.63
C ILE A 10 -7.53 6.09 -3.14
N HIS A 11 -8.71 6.72 -3.20
CA HIS A 11 -8.86 8.03 -3.82
C HIS A 11 -9.74 8.97 -2.98
N ALA A 12 -9.34 10.23 -2.91
CA ALA A 12 -10.14 11.30 -2.32
C ALA A 12 -10.88 12.08 -3.42
N LYS A 13 -12.22 12.07 -3.39
CA LYS A 13 -13.10 12.66 -4.43
C LYS A 13 -12.73 14.08 -4.85
N PRO A 14 -12.29 15.00 -3.97
CA PRO A 14 -11.89 16.34 -4.39
C PRO A 14 -10.61 16.40 -5.25
N LEU A 15 -9.79 15.33 -5.30
CA LEU A 15 -8.52 15.30 -6.03
C LEU A 15 -8.70 14.86 -7.48
N THR A 16 -9.51 15.58 -8.24
CA THR A 16 -9.90 15.22 -9.61
C THR A 16 -8.71 15.05 -10.57
N GLU A 17 -7.65 15.84 -10.40
CA GLU A 17 -6.41 15.71 -11.18
C GLU A 17 -5.75 14.35 -10.97
N ARG A 18 -5.73 13.84 -9.73
CA ARG A 18 -5.19 12.53 -9.41
C ARG A 18 -6.06 11.41 -9.96
N LYS A 19 -7.38 11.60 -9.97
CA LYS A 19 -8.29 10.64 -10.61
C LYS A 19 -7.99 10.49 -12.09
N ALA A 20 -7.92 11.62 -12.82
CA ALA A 20 -7.57 11.62 -14.23
C ALA A 20 -6.19 11.00 -14.51
N TYR A 21 -5.22 11.25 -13.62
CA TYR A 21 -3.92 10.60 -13.68
C TYR A 21 -4.00 9.08 -13.53
N MET A 22 -4.76 8.57 -12.56
CA MET A 22 -4.93 7.13 -12.36
C MET A 22 -5.68 6.47 -13.50
N GLU A 23 -6.69 7.12 -14.07
CA GLU A 23 -7.42 6.64 -15.26
C GLU A 23 -6.47 6.49 -16.46
N GLU A 24 -5.59 7.47 -16.69
CA GLU A 24 -4.58 7.38 -17.76
C GLU A 24 -3.50 6.32 -17.44
N LEU A 25 -3.04 6.23 -16.19
CA LEU A 25 -2.03 5.26 -15.75
C LEU A 25 -2.49 3.82 -15.93
N LEU A 26 -3.78 3.56 -15.71
CA LEU A 26 -4.38 2.23 -15.72
C LEU A 26 -5.18 1.93 -17.01
N LYS A 27 -5.18 2.80 -18.01
CA LYS A 27 -6.01 2.67 -19.23
C LYS A 27 -5.79 1.36 -19.99
N ASP A 28 -4.57 0.84 -19.99
CA ASP A 28 -4.19 -0.41 -20.67
C ASP A 28 -4.35 -1.65 -19.78
N PHE A 29 -4.79 -1.48 -18.53
CA PHE A 29 -5.07 -2.58 -17.65
C PHE A 29 -6.41 -3.23 -18.00
N THR A 30 -6.41 -4.52 -18.30
CA THR A 30 -7.61 -5.24 -18.79
C THR A 30 -8.45 -5.86 -17.66
N GLY A 31 -8.00 -5.77 -16.40
CA GLY A 31 -8.74 -6.26 -15.26
C GLY A 31 -9.74 -5.23 -14.71
N LYS A 32 -10.37 -5.58 -13.58
CA LYS A 32 -11.30 -4.68 -12.89
C LYS A 32 -10.54 -3.61 -12.11
N VAL A 33 -10.94 -2.35 -12.24
CA VAL A 33 -10.45 -1.22 -11.45
C VAL A 33 -11.63 -0.60 -10.72
N ASP A 34 -11.58 -0.59 -9.40
CA ASP A 34 -12.58 0.08 -8.55
C ASP A 34 -11.90 1.13 -7.68
N TYR A 35 -12.66 2.13 -7.26
CA TYR A 35 -12.20 3.22 -6.42
C TYR A 35 -12.84 3.13 -5.03
N ILE A 36 -12.03 3.22 -3.99
CA ILE A 36 -12.50 3.37 -2.62
C ILE A 36 -12.68 4.86 -2.36
N LEU A 37 -13.92 5.32 -2.44
CA LEU A 37 -14.29 6.74 -2.43
C LEU A 37 -14.83 7.22 -1.08
N ASP A 38 -15.42 6.32 -0.30
CA ASP A 38 -16.08 6.66 0.96
C ASP A 38 -15.07 7.09 2.04
N ALA A 39 -15.54 7.88 2.99
CA ALA A 39 -14.76 8.40 4.11
C ALA A 39 -13.71 9.46 3.73
N ASP A 40 -14.04 10.37 2.80
CA ASP A 40 -13.24 11.60 2.64
C ASP A 40 -13.22 12.40 3.95
N ARG A 41 -12.16 13.20 4.17
CA ARG A 41 -11.97 13.95 5.42
C ARG A 41 -13.23 14.70 5.85
N ASP A 42 -13.91 15.33 4.90
CA ASP A 42 -15.09 16.18 5.18
C ASP A 42 -16.38 15.33 5.34
N GLU A 43 -16.34 14.04 5.06
CA GLU A 43 -17.40 13.06 5.29
C GLU A 43 -17.24 12.32 6.64
N LEU A 44 -16.09 12.47 7.32
CA LEU A 44 -15.84 11.78 8.57
C LEU A 44 -16.77 12.28 9.67
N THR A 45 -17.51 11.36 10.28
CA THR A 45 -18.30 11.59 11.49
C THR A 45 -17.58 11.02 12.71
N ASP A 46 -18.03 11.41 13.90
CA ASP A 46 -17.46 10.88 15.13
C ASP A 46 -17.81 9.39 15.30
N GLU A 47 -18.99 8.97 14.79
CA GLU A 47 -19.41 7.57 14.74
C GLU A 47 -18.49 6.75 13.84
N MET A 48 -18.15 7.27 12.64
CA MET A 48 -17.19 6.59 11.75
C MET A 48 -15.80 6.47 12.41
N LEU A 49 -15.32 7.53 13.07
CA LEU A 49 -14.03 7.45 13.78
C LEU A 49 -14.09 6.38 14.88
N ALA A 50 -15.18 6.34 15.67
CA ALA A 50 -15.37 5.33 16.72
C ALA A 50 -15.55 3.91 16.17
N GLU A 51 -16.05 3.76 14.93
CA GLU A 51 -16.12 2.45 14.26
C GLU A 51 -14.74 1.88 13.95
N PHE A 52 -13.78 2.72 13.51
CA PHE A 52 -12.49 2.28 13.02
C PHE A 52 -11.35 2.45 14.02
N PHE A 53 -11.39 3.45 14.89
CA PHE A 53 -10.27 3.84 15.73
C PHE A 53 -10.53 3.69 17.22
N LYS A 54 -9.44 3.43 17.97
CA LYS A 54 -9.47 3.52 19.43
C LYS A 54 -9.62 4.98 19.85
N PRO A 55 -10.48 5.29 20.82
CA PRO A 55 -10.63 6.65 21.32
C PRO A 55 -9.30 7.25 21.79
N GLY A 56 -9.01 8.48 21.36
CA GLY A 56 -7.83 9.24 21.76
C GLY A 56 -6.51 8.80 21.13
N CYS A 57 -6.51 7.89 20.16
CA CYS A 57 -5.30 7.53 19.42
C CYS A 57 -4.91 8.62 18.39
N GLU A 58 -3.71 8.50 17.80
CA GLU A 58 -3.15 9.51 16.87
C GLU A 58 -4.07 9.81 15.68
N VAL A 59 -4.74 8.78 15.15
CA VAL A 59 -5.62 8.86 13.98
C VAL A 59 -7.10 9.14 14.33
N ASP A 60 -7.48 9.17 15.61
CA ASP A 60 -8.82 9.44 16.08
C ASP A 60 -9.16 10.95 16.02
N LYS A 61 -9.19 11.47 14.80
CA LYS A 61 -9.57 12.87 14.50
C LYS A 61 -9.90 13.04 13.02
N LYS A 62 -10.81 13.96 12.70
CA LYS A 62 -11.16 14.30 11.31
C LYS A 62 -9.96 14.90 10.57
N SER A 63 -9.24 14.06 9.86
CA SER A 63 -8.00 14.40 9.15
C SER A 63 -7.84 13.59 7.86
N ASN A 64 -6.95 14.05 6.97
CA ASN A 64 -6.62 13.29 5.78
C ASN A 64 -5.92 11.96 6.11
N ALA A 65 -5.20 11.89 7.24
CA ALA A 65 -4.58 10.65 7.70
C ALA A 65 -5.63 9.63 8.14
N ALA A 66 -6.65 10.06 8.89
CA ALA A 66 -7.79 9.20 9.25
C ALA A 66 -8.56 8.73 8.02
N SER A 67 -8.88 9.66 7.10
CA SER A 67 -9.53 9.33 5.81
C SER A 67 -8.74 8.28 5.03
N CYS A 68 -7.43 8.46 4.86
CA CYS A 68 -6.57 7.49 4.19
C CYS A 68 -6.60 6.13 4.91
N ALA A 69 -6.44 6.11 6.24
CA ALA A 69 -6.46 4.87 7.01
C ALA A 69 -7.79 4.14 6.87
N ILE A 70 -8.93 4.83 7.02
CA ILE A 70 -10.26 4.23 6.84
C ILE A 70 -10.41 3.65 5.43
N LYS A 71 -10.00 4.36 4.39
CA LYS A 71 -10.10 3.86 3.00
C LYS A 71 -9.31 2.57 2.79
N HIS A 72 -8.11 2.43 3.38
CA HIS A 72 -7.37 1.17 3.34
C HIS A 72 -8.08 0.03 4.09
N LEU A 73 -8.74 0.34 5.21
CA LEU A 73 -9.55 -0.64 5.95
C LEU A 73 -10.84 -1.00 5.18
N LEU A 74 -11.45 -0.04 4.50
CA LEU A 74 -12.57 -0.28 3.59
C LEU A 74 -12.16 -1.13 2.38
N ALA A 75 -10.93 -1.00 1.88
CA ALA A 75 -10.41 -1.90 0.85
C ALA A 75 -10.30 -3.36 1.35
N CYS A 76 -9.92 -3.57 2.62
CA CYS A 76 -9.98 -4.91 3.22
C CYS A 76 -11.41 -5.45 3.26
N ARG A 77 -12.37 -4.64 3.75
CA ARG A 77 -13.79 -4.99 3.74
C ARG A 77 -14.30 -5.31 2.33
N TYR A 78 -13.93 -4.49 1.35
CA TYR A 78 -14.31 -4.70 -0.06
C TYR A 78 -13.85 -6.07 -0.59
N ILE A 79 -12.60 -6.45 -0.33
CA ILE A 79 -12.06 -7.77 -0.74
C ILE A 79 -12.90 -8.90 -0.17
N VAL A 80 -13.27 -8.80 1.11
CA VAL A 80 -14.07 -9.81 1.82
C VAL A 80 -15.50 -9.88 1.28
N GLU A 81 -16.19 -8.73 1.20
CA GLU A 81 -17.60 -8.64 0.79
C GLU A 81 -17.84 -9.05 -0.67
N HIS A 82 -16.86 -8.82 -1.54
CA HIS A 82 -16.94 -9.15 -2.97
C HIS A 82 -16.32 -10.51 -3.32
N ASP A 83 -15.96 -11.31 -2.33
CA ASP A 83 -15.40 -12.66 -2.52
C ASP A 83 -14.15 -12.69 -3.41
N LEU A 84 -13.31 -11.65 -3.38
CA LEU A 84 -12.11 -11.59 -4.18
C LEU A 84 -11.01 -12.49 -3.59
N GLU A 85 -10.23 -13.17 -4.44
CA GLU A 85 -9.02 -13.88 -3.99
C GLU A 85 -7.97 -12.94 -3.39
N GLY A 86 -8.00 -11.67 -3.81
CA GLY A 86 -7.16 -10.58 -3.35
C GLY A 86 -7.23 -9.40 -4.31
N ALA A 87 -6.59 -8.30 -3.96
CA ALA A 87 -6.53 -7.10 -4.79
C ALA A 87 -5.16 -6.40 -4.71
N LEU A 88 -4.77 -5.75 -5.81
CA LEU A 88 -3.71 -4.77 -5.82
C LEU A 88 -4.29 -3.43 -5.37
N ILE A 89 -3.80 -2.90 -4.25
CA ILE A 89 -4.26 -1.64 -3.68
C ILE A 89 -3.23 -0.56 -4.02
N LEU A 90 -3.70 0.54 -4.63
CA LEU A 90 -2.88 1.66 -5.07
C LEU A 90 -3.42 2.97 -4.50
N GLU A 91 -2.57 3.83 -3.95
CA GLU A 91 -2.95 5.21 -3.66
C GLU A 91 -2.97 6.05 -4.95
N ASP A 92 -3.79 7.10 -4.98
CA ASP A 92 -4.08 7.91 -6.17
C ASP A 92 -2.92 8.81 -6.65
N ASP A 93 -1.79 8.79 -5.93
CA ASP A 93 -0.56 9.50 -6.32
C ASP A 93 0.59 8.55 -6.66
N ILE A 94 0.33 7.26 -6.86
CA ILE A 94 1.38 6.29 -7.11
C ILE A 94 1.98 6.44 -8.52
N GLU A 95 3.30 6.39 -8.63
CA GLU A 95 4.04 6.29 -9.89
C GLU A 95 4.51 4.85 -10.05
N LEU A 96 4.04 4.16 -11.09
CA LEU A 96 4.45 2.80 -11.41
C LEU A 96 5.79 2.80 -12.16
N HIS A 97 6.69 1.92 -11.79
CA HIS A 97 7.98 1.76 -12.46
C HIS A 97 7.82 1.03 -13.80
N ASP A 98 8.81 1.18 -14.66
CA ASP A 98 8.83 0.54 -15.97
C ASP A 98 8.50 -0.96 -15.92
N ARG A 99 7.61 -1.38 -16.82
CA ARG A 99 7.11 -2.76 -16.93
C ARG A 99 6.49 -3.29 -15.62
N PHE A 100 5.75 -2.43 -14.91
CA PHE A 100 5.14 -2.77 -13.63
C PHE A 100 4.32 -4.06 -13.71
N PHE A 101 3.35 -4.14 -14.60
CA PHE A 101 2.43 -5.28 -14.67
C PHE A 101 3.14 -6.60 -15.02
N GLU A 102 4.15 -6.57 -15.88
CA GLU A 102 4.95 -7.75 -16.18
C GLU A 102 5.70 -8.25 -14.91
N LYS A 103 6.34 -7.35 -14.19
CA LYS A 103 7.09 -7.68 -12.96
C LYS A 103 6.16 -8.07 -11.81
N PHE A 104 5.02 -7.41 -11.72
CA PHE A 104 3.95 -7.77 -10.79
C PHE A 104 3.50 -9.21 -11.01
N GLU A 105 3.19 -9.60 -12.26
CA GLU A 105 2.78 -10.97 -12.58
C GLU A 105 3.86 -12.00 -12.22
N ARG A 106 5.15 -11.70 -12.44
CA ARG A 106 6.24 -12.59 -12.00
C ARG A 106 6.27 -12.78 -10.49
N SER A 107 6.08 -11.72 -9.72
CA SER A 107 5.99 -11.81 -8.27
C SER A 107 4.75 -12.59 -7.82
N MET A 108 3.62 -12.43 -8.52
CA MET A 108 2.38 -13.18 -8.25
C MET A 108 2.51 -14.67 -8.59
N GLN A 109 3.32 -15.04 -9.59
CA GLN A 109 3.64 -16.46 -9.85
C GLN A 109 4.40 -17.06 -8.66
N GLU A 110 5.41 -16.36 -8.11
CA GLU A 110 6.13 -16.81 -6.91
C GLU A 110 5.18 -16.86 -5.68
N TYR A 111 4.31 -15.84 -5.51
CA TYR A 111 3.31 -15.84 -4.45
C TYR A 111 2.42 -17.09 -4.50
N ARG A 112 1.86 -17.42 -5.67
CA ARG A 112 0.97 -18.60 -5.83
C ARG A 112 1.68 -19.91 -5.50
N GLN A 113 2.94 -20.04 -5.86
CA GLN A 113 3.74 -21.26 -5.63
C GLN A 113 4.14 -21.43 -4.17
N ARG A 114 4.43 -20.34 -3.45
CA ARG A 114 5.10 -20.42 -2.15
C ARG A 114 4.27 -19.93 -0.97
N TYR A 115 3.35 -18.99 -1.19
CA TYR A 115 2.76 -18.21 -0.12
C TYR A 115 1.23 -18.14 -0.14
N SER A 116 0.56 -18.68 -1.16
CA SER A 116 -0.90 -18.55 -1.33
C SER A 116 -1.74 -19.13 -0.20
N HIS A 117 -1.18 -20.02 0.61
CA HIS A 117 -1.81 -20.63 1.78
C HIS A 117 -1.73 -19.79 3.06
N LEU A 118 -1.04 -18.65 3.02
CA LEU A 118 -0.82 -17.75 4.17
C LEU A 118 -1.61 -16.45 4.00
N PRO A 119 -1.93 -15.73 5.08
CA PRO A 119 -2.49 -14.37 5.04
C PRO A 119 -1.40 -13.37 4.64
N ILE A 120 -1.33 -13.00 3.36
CA ILE A 120 -0.22 -12.28 2.75
C ILE A 120 -0.56 -10.84 2.36
N LEU A 121 0.32 -9.91 2.74
CA LEU A 121 0.47 -8.59 2.17
C LEU A 121 1.82 -8.50 1.45
N ILE A 122 1.83 -8.07 0.17
CA ILE A 122 3.06 -7.86 -0.61
C ILE A 122 3.22 -6.37 -0.89
N SER A 123 4.24 -5.73 -0.32
CA SER A 123 4.57 -4.32 -0.58
C SER A 123 5.41 -4.18 -1.85
N TYR A 124 4.99 -3.28 -2.74
CA TYR A 124 5.66 -2.99 -4.02
C TYR A 124 6.37 -1.63 -4.04
N GLU A 125 6.21 -0.80 -3.02
CA GLU A 125 6.71 0.57 -3.04
C GLU A 125 8.08 0.76 -2.41
N ASP A 126 8.75 1.87 -2.77
CA ASP A 126 10.07 2.26 -2.26
C ASP A 126 10.14 3.66 -1.62
N SER A 127 9.02 4.35 -1.45
CA SER A 127 8.97 5.73 -0.93
C SER A 127 9.63 5.88 0.44
N SER A 128 9.56 4.84 1.28
CA SER A 128 10.25 4.77 2.58
C SER A 128 11.77 4.53 2.47
N LEU A 129 12.29 4.31 1.26
CA LEU A 129 13.70 3.97 0.98
C LEU A 129 14.21 2.73 1.72
N GLN A 130 13.31 1.76 1.94
CA GLN A 130 13.61 0.46 2.53
C GLN A 130 13.77 -0.59 1.42
N PHE A 131 14.93 -1.24 1.39
CA PHE A 131 15.27 -2.23 0.36
C PHE A 131 15.79 -3.51 1.01
N VAL A 132 15.62 -4.64 0.31
CA VAL A 132 16.25 -5.91 0.71
C VAL A 132 17.75 -5.80 0.44
N PRO A 133 18.62 -6.09 1.42
CA PRO A 133 20.08 -6.08 1.21
C PRO A 133 20.49 -7.03 0.08
N ARG A 134 21.46 -6.62 -0.73
CA ARG A 134 21.94 -7.45 -1.85
C ARG A 134 22.43 -8.82 -1.38
N SER A 135 23.07 -8.88 -0.22
CA SER A 135 23.54 -10.14 0.38
C SER A 135 22.43 -11.15 0.70
N GLN A 136 21.18 -10.68 0.77
CA GLN A 136 20.00 -11.51 1.02
C GLN A 136 19.23 -11.85 -0.26
N ARG A 137 19.62 -11.26 -1.41
CA ARG A 137 18.88 -11.46 -2.66
C ARG A 137 19.32 -12.72 -3.35
N VAL A 138 18.33 -13.48 -3.81
CA VAL A 138 18.51 -14.70 -4.58
C VAL A 138 18.12 -14.43 -6.04
N LYS A 139 18.92 -14.90 -6.98
CA LYS A 139 18.64 -14.73 -8.42
C LYS A 139 17.31 -15.40 -8.78
N GLY A 140 16.41 -14.65 -9.39
CA GLY A 140 15.08 -15.13 -9.80
C GLY A 140 14.01 -15.06 -8.72
N GLN A 141 14.35 -14.73 -7.48
CA GLN A 141 13.39 -14.48 -6.40
C GLN A 141 12.91 -13.03 -6.40
N TRP A 142 11.62 -12.84 -6.23
CA TRP A 142 10.95 -11.53 -6.21
C TRP A 142 10.46 -11.13 -4.81
N LEU A 143 10.11 -12.12 -3.97
CA LEU A 143 9.44 -11.90 -2.70
C LEU A 143 10.35 -12.27 -1.53
N TYR A 144 10.44 -11.37 -0.56
CA TYR A 144 11.29 -11.50 0.62
C TYR A 144 10.49 -11.14 1.87
N GLU A 145 10.68 -11.84 2.95
CA GLU A 145 10.06 -11.50 4.22
C GLU A 145 10.48 -10.09 4.68
N SER A 146 9.50 -9.32 5.11
CA SER A 146 9.75 -7.99 5.67
C SER A 146 10.47 -8.10 7.01
N PRO A 147 11.50 -7.27 7.26
CA PRO A 147 12.05 -7.15 8.61
C PRO A 147 11.00 -6.61 9.58
N LEU A 148 10.83 -7.25 10.74
CA LEU A 148 9.82 -6.90 11.75
C LEU A 148 9.89 -5.46 12.29
N ASN A 149 11.06 -4.83 12.18
CA ASN A 149 11.31 -3.47 12.69
C ASN A 149 11.29 -2.39 11.59
N ARG A 150 10.86 -2.72 10.37
CA ARG A 150 10.84 -1.78 9.26
C ARG A 150 9.44 -1.70 8.65
N VAL A 151 9.11 -0.52 8.16
CA VAL A 151 7.82 -0.22 7.54
C VAL A 151 8.08 0.31 6.14
N ARG A 152 7.38 -0.23 5.14
CA ARG A 152 7.12 0.44 3.86
C ARG A 152 5.75 1.10 3.96
N PHE A 153 5.54 2.21 3.23
CA PHE A 153 4.24 2.89 3.23
C PHE A 153 3.21 2.08 2.43
N THR A 154 1.98 2.54 2.41
CA THR A 154 0.83 1.85 1.83
C THR A 154 0.49 2.27 0.40
N GLY A 155 1.40 2.97 -0.30
CA GLY A 155 1.15 3.49 -1.65
C GLY A 155 0.86 2.43 -2.71
N ALA A 156 1.47 1.24 -2.62
CA ALA A 156 1.22 0.13 -3.52
C ALA A 156 1.49 -1.21 -2.85
N TYR A 157 0.46 -2.04 -2.71
CA TYR A 157 0.59 -3.39 -2.15
C TYR A 157 -0.51 -4.33 -2.67
N TYR A 158 -0.20 -5.62 -2.74
CA TYR A 158 -1.19 -6.66 -2.93
C TYR A 158 -1.61 -7.21 -1.58
N LEU A 159 -2.91 -7.46 -1.42
CA LEU A 159 -3.49 -8.08 -0.24
C LEU A 159 -4.33 -9.27 -0.67
N ASN A 160 -4.03 -10.46 -0.15
CA ASN A 160 -4.90 -11.60 -0.38
C ASN A 160 -6.09 -11.58 0.59
N ARG A 161 -7.12 -12.37 0.26
CA ARG A 161 -8.35 -12.45 1.05
C ARG A 161 -8.09 -12.82 2.50
N ALA A 162 -7.26 -13.82 2.76
CA ALA A 162 -6.97 -14.24 4.12
C ALA A 162 -6.37 -13.13 4.99
N ALA A 163 -5.49 -12.29 4.41
CA ALA A 163 -4.95 -11.13 5.12
C ALA A 163 -5.99 -10.02 5.27
N ALA A 164 -6.84 -9.79 4.25
CA ALA A 164 -7.94 -8.83 4.34
C ALA A 164 -8.93 -9.20 5.44
N GLU A 165 -9.31 -10.47 5.53
CA GLU A 165 -10.17 -11.01 6.61
C GLU A 165 -9.53 -10.83 8.00
N ALA A 166 -8.23 -11.13 8.12
CA ALA A 166 -7.50 -10.97 9.38
C ALA A 166 -7.44 -9.50 9.84
N ILE A 167 -7.13 -8.57 8.90
CA ILE A 167 -7.09 -7.13 9.19
C ILE A 167 -8.49 -6.63 9.55
N TRP A 168 -9.50 -6.97 8.75
CA TRP A 168 -10.87 -6.50 8.95
C TRP A 168 -11.44 -7.00 10.29
N LYS A 169 -11.23 -8.27 10.60
CA LYS A 169 -11.62 -8.87 11.89
C LYS A 169 -10.95 -8.14 13.05
N ASP A 170 -9.65 -7.89 12.97
CA ASP A 170 -8.93 -7.21 14.04
C ASP A 170 -9.43 -5.78 14.27
N VAL A 171 -9.74 -5.05 13.21
CA VAL A 171 -10.34 -3.71 13.32
C VAL A 171 -11.69 -3.75 14.02
N GLN A 172 -12.54 -4.72 13.69
CA GLN A 172 -13.84 -4.87 14.33
C GLN A 172 -13.72 -5.18 15.84
N GLU A 173 -12.77 -6.05 16.21
CA GLU A 173 -12.57 -6.49 17.58
C GLU A 173 -11.74 -5.52 18.44
N ASN A 174 -10.66 -4.98 17.88
CA ASN A 174 -9.61 -4.26 18.62
C ASN A 174 -9.47 -2.80 18.25
N LYS A 175 -10.05 -2.35 17.13
CA LYS A 175 -9.89 -1.00 16.55
C LYS A 175 -8.44 -0.68 16.14
N CYS A 176 -8.28 0.16 15.15
CA CYS A 176 -6.98 0.69 14.75
C CYS A 176 -6.52 1.77 15.75
N ASP A 177 -5.25 1.77 16.13
CA ASP A 177 -4.71 2.69 17.15
C ASP A 177 -3.54 3.56 16.65
N ILE A 178 -3.06 3.30 15.44
CA ILE A 178 -1.93 4.01 14.81
C ILE A 178 -2.18 4.19 13.31
N SER A 179 -1.26 4.83 12.58
CA SER A 179 -1.35 4.92 11.12
C SER A 179 -1.39 3.54 10.45
N VAL A 180 -2.08 3.43 9.31
CA VAL A 180 -2.43 2.14 8.68
C VAL A 180 -1.19 1.31 8.30
N ASP A 181 -0.12 1.93 7.85
CA ASP A 181 1.15 1.28 7.54
C ASP A 181 1.80 0.65 8.79
N HIS A 182 1.80 1.35 9.92
CA HIS A 182 2.26 0.84 11.20
C HIS A 182 1.30 -0.22 11.77
N TYR A 183 -0.01 -0.06 11.55
CA TYR A 183 -1.00 -1.04 11.97
C TYR A 183 -0.82 -2.39 11.26
N GLN A 184 -0.57 -2.38 9.95
CA GLN A 184 -0.24 -3.59 9.20
C GLN A 184 1.02 -4.27 9.77
N VAL A 185 2.07 -3.51 10.09
CA VAL A 185 3.30 -4.06 10.71
C VAL A 185 3.05 -4.57 12.13
N LYS A 186 2.14 -3.94 12.89
CA LYS A 186 1.71 -4.44 14.21
C LYS A 186 1.07 -5.82 14.06
N LEU A 187 0.12 -6.00 13.14
CA LEU A 187 -0.53 -7.28 12.88
C LEU A 187 0.47 -8.35 12.39
N TYR A 188 1.47 -7.94 11.61
CA TYR A 188 2.58 -8.83 11.21
C TYR A 188 3.40 -9.29 12.42
N ARG A 189 3.76 -8.40 13.33
CA ARG A 189 4.48 -8.74 14.58
C ARG A 189 3.67 -9.66 15.49
N GLU A 190 2.36 -9.52 15.48
CA GLU A 190 1.42 -10.37 16.21
C GLU A 190 1.16 -11.73 15.52
N GLY A 191 1.74 -11.96 14.34
CA GLY A 191 1.58 -13.20 13.57
C GLY A 191 0.21 -13.36 12.92
N LYS A 192 -0.59 -12.29 12.83
CA LYS A 192 -1.93 -12.31 12.22
C LYS A 192 -1.89 -12.28 10.70
N ILE A 193 -0.87 -11.62 10.13
CA ILE A 193 -0.59 -11.58 8.70
C ILE A 193 0.90 -11.77 8.45
N GLN A 194 1.28 -12.06 7.20
CA GLN A 194 2.66 -12.06 6.74
C GLN A 194 2.88 -10.89 5.79
N ILE A 195 3.99 -10.15 5.95
CA ILE A 195 4.36 -9.07 5.03
C ILE A 195 5.58 -9.51 4.22
N LEU A 196 5.42 -9.47 2.90
CA LEU A 196 6.49 -9.67 1.95
C LEU A 196 6.86 -8.36 1.25
N TRP A 197 8.12 -8.18 0.95
CA TRP A 197 8.62 -7.09 0.12
C TRP A 197 8.95 -7.59 -1.27
N CYS A 198 8.37 -6.99 -2.30
CA CYS A 198 8.84 -7.19 -3.67
C CYS A 198 10.20 -6.51 -3.86
N GLU A 199 11.12 -7.20 -4.52
CA GLU A 199 12.46 -6.70 -4.78
C GLU A 199 12.91 -7.10 -6.20
N PRO A 200 13.17 -6.15 -7.11
CA PRO A 200 13.16 -4.69 -6.87
C PRO A 200 11.74 -4.15 -6.62
N PRO A 201 11.61 -3.05 -5.86
CA PRO A 201 10.32 -2.35 -5.73
C PRO A 201 9.81 -1.87 -7.10
N LEU A 202 8.50 -1.78 -7.24
CA LEU A 202 7.85 -1.51 -8.53
C LEU A 202 7.08 -0.18 -8.57
N ALA A 203 7.02 0.57 -7.46
CA ALA A 203 6.25 1.79 -7.37
C ALA A 203 6.86 2.80 -6.39
N THR A 204 6.57 4.09 -6.61
CA THR A 204 6.97 5.20 -5.74
C THR A 204 5.80 6.18 -5.61
N GLN A 205 5.54 6.73 -4.43
CA GLN A 205 4.50 7.76 -4.27
C GLN A 205 4.95 9.09 -4.89
N GLY A 206 4.10 9.69 -5.71
CA GLY A 206 4.35 10.95 -6.41
C GLY A 206 4.49 12.15 -5.48
N SER A 207 3.95 12.06 -4.26
CA SER A 207 4.18 13.05 -3.21
C SER A 207 5.65 13.15 -2.79
N PHE A 208 6.42 12.06 -2.85
CA PHE A 208 7.86 12.06 -2.57
C PHE A 208 8.70 12.49 -3.79
N THR A 209 8.28 12.15 -5.00
CA THR A 209 8.97 12.57 -6.22
C THR A 209 8.74 14.05 -6.53
N GLY A 210 7.70 14.66 -5.92
CA GLY A 210 7.27 16.04 -6.15
C GLY A 210 6.35 16.20 -7.35
N ARG A 211 5.81 15.10 -7.89
CA ARG A 211 4.78 15.13 -8.93
C ARG A 211 3.46 15.66 -8.39
N PHE A 212 3.09 15.23 -7.19
CA PHE A 212 1.90 15.68 -6.48
C PHE A 212 2.25 16.30 -5.13
N SER A 213 1.39 17.18 -4.64
CA SER A 213 1.45 17.64 -3.25
C SER A 213 0.90 16.54 -2.33
N SER A 214 1.57 16.29 -1.19
CA SER A 214 1.01 15.37 -0.19
C SER A 214 -0.28 15.94 0.40
N SER A 215 -1.32 15.12 0.47
CA SER A 215 -2.59 15.45 1.11
C SER A 215 -2.55 15.26 2.64
N ILE A 216 -1.63 14.42 3.15
CA ILE A 216 -1.52 14.07 4.57
C ILE A 216 -0.53 14.99 5.30
N GLY A 217 0.57 15.36 4.66
CA GLY A 217 1.61 16.20 5.24
C GLY A 217 2.19 17.18 4.22
N ARG A 218 2.68 18.33 4.70
CA ARG A 218 3.32 19.32 3.82
C ARG A 218 4.74 18.90 3.50
N ILE A 219 4.94 18.16 2.40
CA ILE A 219 6.30 17.93 1.87
C ILE A 219 6.75 19.24 1.22
N ARG A 220 7.72 19.93 1.83
CA ARG A 220 8.32 21.13 1.27
C ARG A 220 9.15 20.76 0.03
N LYS A 221 9.24 21.65 -0.98
CA LYS A 221 10.07 21.43 -2.18
C LYS A 221 11.50 20.95 -1.86
N PHE A 222 12.07 21.47 -0.77
CA PHE A 222 13.39 21.05 -0.29
C PHE A 222 13.44 19.61 0.19
N GLU A 223 12.36 19.11 0.78
CA GLU A 223 12.26 17.72 1.25
C GLU A 223 12.17 16.74 0.09
N ALA A 224 11.47 17.09 -0.99
CA ALA A 224 11.43 16.29 -2.21
C ALA A 224 12.82 16.20 -2.87
N ILE A 225 13.59 17.31 -2.92
CA ILE A 225 14.96 17.29 -3.43
C ILE A 225 15.85 16.41 -2.54
N ARG A 226 15.75 16.57 -1.22
CA ARG A 226 16.49 15.76 -0.25
C ARG A 226 16.14 14.27 -0.37
N TRP A 227 14.87 13.96 -0.60
CA TRP A 227 14.42 12.58 -0.82
C TRP A 227 15.02 12.03 -2.12
N LYS A 228 14.99 12.77 -3.24
CA LYS A 228 15.61 12.37 -4.52
C LYS A 228 17.11 12.10 -4.38
N LEU A 229 17.83 12.92 -3.66
CA LEU A 229 19.27 12.71 -3.38
C LEU A 229 19.51 11.44 -2.55
N LYS A 230 18.71 11.23 -1.50
CA LYS A 230 18.76 9.99 -0.70
C LYS A 230 18.37 8.76 -1.52
N TYR A 231 17.37 8.88 -2.38
CA TYR A 231 16.94 7.81 -3.27
C TYR A 231 18.07 7.44 -4.23
N ALA A 232 18.65 8.43 -4.93
CA ALA A 232 19.78 8.20 -5.84
C ALA A 232 20.97 7.56 -5.13
N TYR A 233 21.34 8.06 -3.94
CA TYR A 233 22.40 7.48 -3.11
C TYR A 233 22.10 6.03 -2.70
N LYS A 234 20.89 5.75 -2.22
CA LYS A 234 20.50 4.39 -1.84
C LYS A 234 20.41 3.44 -3.05
N ARG A 235 19.96 3.94 -4.21
CA ARG A 235 19.97 3.17 -5.47
C ARG A 235 21.39 2.85 -5.93
N LEU A 236 22.32 3.79 -5.80
CA LEU A 236 23.75 3.53 -6.07
C LEU A 236 24.29 2.46 -5.12
N LEU A 237 24.05 2.59 -3.81
CA LEU A 237 24.45 1.59 -2.83
C LEU A 237 23.74 0.23 -3.04
N TYR A 238 22.54 0.26 -3.60
CA TYR A 238 21.78 -0.93 -3.96
C TYR A 238 22.50 -1.83 -4.95
N TRP A 239 23.30 -1.25 -5.87
CA TRP A 239 24.12 -1.99 -6.81
C TRP A 239 25.48 -2.42 -6.24
N LEU A 240 25.95 -1.72 -5.20
CA LEU A 240 27.27 -1.95 -4.60
C LEU A 240 27.23 -2.86 -3.36
N ARG A 241 26.08 -3.01 -2.72
CA ARG A 241 25.82 -3.84 -1.52
C ARG A 241 24.85 -4.94 -1.86
#